data_b94192ba1b4862adf7190c0782135e6c
#
_entry.id   b94192ba1b4862adf7190c0782135e6c
#
_cell.length_a   1.000
_cell.length_b   1.000
_cell.length_c   1.000
_cell.angle_alpha   90.00
_cell.angle_beta   90.00
_cell.angle_gamma   90.00
#
_symmetry.space_group_name_H-M   'P 1'
#
loop_
_entity.id
_entity.type
_entity.pdbx_description
1 polymer ?
#
loop_
_entity_poly.entity_id
_entity_poly.type
_entity_poly.pdbx_seq_one_letter_code
_entity_poly.pdbx_strand_id
1 'polypeptide(L)'
;MRSMFHKISILYRAYISDHDKIELPLELCSKDENIKQYLQYFKNVSGSKTFGYNVDAVDISPNDVEDARKNRTAVKIACYDFANNAIYEDKVYFGYICIMESMAHCIQHLFCEELNHSSIPYCSAELVLKELYPQISTDYKLIASICYCALSWDNPGVGFFEVVEILKHNPGWNGIQLYQHIAQDYSVKYEGESMPKFRLLQKFMNDFILYLKQLLGVELDYYKKVMDSCVLEAGTSMSVLLDAIYNVALRTGNTEVHATRHTGSHHGS
;
A
#
# COMPACT_ATOMS: atom_id res chain seq x y z
N MET A 1 2.37 -0.23 8.31
CA MET A 1 1.22 -0.35 9.25
C MET A 1 -0.06 -0.03 8.50
N ARG A 2 -0.95 -1.01 8.25
CA ARG A 2 -2.29 -0.69 7.71
C ARG A 2 -2.92 0.32 8.64
N SER A 3 -3.48 1.37 8.09
CA SER A 3 -3.90 2.53 8.86
C SER A 3 -4.72 2.13 10.07
N MET A 4 -4.53 2.83 11.16
CA MET A 4 -5.31 2.67 12.38
C MET A 4 -6.81 2.83 12.13
N PHE A 5 -7.20 3.61 11.13
CA PHE A 5 -8.58 3.71 10.66
C PHE A 5 -9.14 2.38 10.14
N HIS A 6 -8.36 1.61 9.41
CA HIS A 6 -8.78 0.29 8.96
C HIS A 6 -8.92 -0.67 10.15
N LYS A 7 -8.00 -0.60 11.11
CA LYS A 7 -8.08 -1.36 12.36
C LYS A 7 -9.30 -0.98 13.19
N ILE A 8 -9.57 0.31 13.36
CA ILE A 8 -10.77 0.83 14.05
C ILE A 8 -12.04 0.42 13.30
N SER A 9 -12.06 0.46 11.97
CA SER A 9 -13.18 0.00 11.16
C SER A 9 -13.46 -1.50 11.31
N ILE A 10 -12.41 -2.32 11.34
CA ILE A 10 -12.54 -3.77 11.59
C ILE A 10 -13.05 -4.03 13.00
N LEU A 11 -12.52 -3.33 14.00
CA LEU A 11 -12.98 -3.41 15.38
C LEU A 11 -14.45 -3.03 15.51
N TYR A 12 -14.85 -1.95 14.87
CA TYR A 12 -16.23 -1.50 14.84
C TYR A 12 -17.16 -2.54 14.23
N ARG A 13 -16.76 -3.17 13.12
CA ARG A 13 -17.51 -4.26 12.49
C ARG A 13 -17.58 -5.50 13.38
N ALA A 14 -16.47 -5.88 14.02
CA ALA A 14 -16.45 -7.00 14.96
C ALA A 14 -17.32 -6.74 16.17
N TYR A 15 -17.26 -5.52 16.72
CA TYR A 15 -18.11 -5.12 17.85
C TYR A 15 -19.60 -5.15 17.50
N ILE A 16 -19.99 -4.65 16.32
CA ILE A 16 -21.39 -4.68 15.85
C ILE A 16 -21.88 -6.11 15.66
N SER A 17 -21.04 -7.02 15.17
CA SER A 17 -21.44 -8.42 14.94
C SER A 17 -21.70 -9.20 16.23
N ASP A 18 -21.08 -8.78 17.34
CA ASP A 18 -21.17 -9.47 18.63
C ASP A 18 -22.16 -8.83 19.63
N HIS A 19 -22.72 -7.64 19.33
CA HIS A 19 -23.55 -6.87 20.24
C HIS A 19 -24.83 -6.32 19.59
N ASP A 20 -25.97 -6.60 20.18
CA ASP A 20 -27.29 -6.12 19.71
C ASP A 20 -27.54 -4.61 19.94
N LYS A 21 -26.66 -3.94 20.68
CA LYS A 21 -26.74 -2.49 20.96
C LYS A 21 -25.41 -1.82 20.69
N ILE A 22 -25.45 -0.83 19.82
CA ILE A 22 -24.29 -0.01 19.43
C ILE A 22 -24.12 1.11 20.47
N GLU A 23 -23.36 0.86 21.53
CA GLU A 23 -22.69 1.95 22.25
C GLU A 23 -21.34 2.17 21.55
N LEU A 24 -21.19 3.34 20.92
CA LEU A 24 -20.11 3.61 19.97
C LEU A 24 -18.73 3.60 20.63
N PRO A 25 -17.91 2.53 20.47
CA PRO A 25 -16.50 2.54 20.90
C PRO A 25 -15.70 3.68 20.27
N LEU A 26 -16.18 4.24 19.14
CA LEU A 26 -15.59 5.40 18.47
C LEU A 26 -15.53 6.65 19.37
N GLU A 27 -16.52 6.88 20.26
CA GLU A 27 -16.48 8.01 21.20
C GLU A 27 -15.41 7.81 22.28
N LEU A 28 -15.25 6.59 22.79
CA LEU A 28 -14.17 6.25 23.72
C LEU A 28 -12.81 6.38 23.04
N CYS A 29 -12.68 5.82 21.82
CA CYS A 29 -11.45 5.93 21.04
C CYS A 29 -11.13 7.39 20.67
N SER A 30 -12.13 8.22 20.38
CA SER A 30 -11.92 9.64 20.02
C SER A 30 -11.46 10.51 21.18
N LYS A 31 -11.71 10.09 22.44
CA LYS A 31 -11.29 10.79 23.65
C LYS A 31 -9.90 10.38 24.13
N ASP A 32 -9.41 9.23 23.71
CA ASP A 32 -8.10 8.73 24.10
C ASP A 32 -6.97 9.53 23.42
N GLU A 33 -6.02 10.02 24.20
CA GLU A 33 -4.95 10.89 23.72
C GLU A 33 -3.97 10.14 22.81
N ASN A 34 -3.70 8.86 23.09
CA ASN A 34 -2.82 8.06 22.23
C ASN A 34 -3.47 7.86 20.86
N ILE A 35 -4.77 7.60 20.82
CA ILE A 35 -5.52 7.46 19.56
C ILE A 35 -5.51 8.77 18.78
N LYS A 36 -5.70 9.92 19.43
CA LYS A 36 -5.60 11.23 18.78
C LYS A 36 -4.23 11.47 18.16
N GLN A 37 -3.15 11.15 18.88
CA GLN A 37 -1.80 11.25 18.37
C GLN A 37 -1.57 10.36 17.14
N TYR A 38 -2.06 9.12 17.18
CA TYR A 38 -2.00 8.22 16.02
C TYR A 38 -2.81 8.73 14.84
N LEU A 39 -3.99 9.27 15.07
CA LEU A 39 -4.82 9.85 14.01
C LEU A 39 -4.15 11.09 13.39
N GLN A 40 -3.52 11.92 14.22
CA GLN A 40 -2.76 13.08 13.75
C GLN A 40 -1.56 12.63 12.92
N TYR A 41 -0.81 11.66 13.41
CA TYR A 41 0.30 11.07 12.67
C TYR A 41 -0.16 10.49 11.32
N PHE A 42 -1.25 9.73 11.32
CA PHE A 42 -1.82 9.20 10.08
C PHE A 42 -2.19 10.30 9.08
N LYS A 43 -2.79 11.39 9.54
CA LYS A 43 -3.08 12.56 8.68
C LYS A 43 -1.81 13.13 8.07
N ASN A 44 -0.75 13.25 8.85
CA ASN A 44 0.52 13.81 8.40
C ASN A 44 1.17 12.97 7.30
N VAL A 45 1.08 11.64 7.37
CA VAL A 45 1.68 10.72 6.39
C VAL A 45 0.72 10.29 5.28
N SER A 46 -0.53 10.73 5.31
CA SER A 46 -1.55 10.31 4.33
C SER A 46 -1.24 10.78 2.92
N GLY A 47 -0.68 11.99 2.79
CA GLY A 47 -0.41 12.57 1.47
C GLY A 47 -1.64 13.18 0.81
N SER A 48 -1.46 13.58 -0.43
CA SER A 48 -2.46 14.25 -1.22
C SER A 48 -3.55 13.32 -1.72
N LYS A 49 -4.75 13.87 -1.85
CA LYS A 49 -5.91 13.22 -2.46
C LYS A 49 -5.98 13.56 -3.96
N THR A 50 -7.11 13.36 -4.56
CA THR A 50 -7.34 13.62 -5.98
C THR A 50 -7.16 15.10 -6.34
N PHE A 51 -6.47 15.35 -7.47
CA PHE A 51 -6.33 16.67 -8.10
C PHE A 51 -7.03 16.68 -9.46
N GLY A 52 -7.56 17.84 -9.82
CA GLY A 52 -8.32 18.03 -11.06
C GLY A 52 -7.47 18.22 -12.33
N TYR A 53 -6.14 18.30 -12.21
CA TYR A 53 -5.24 18.49 -13.35
C TYR A 53 -4.37 17.26 -13.57
N ASN A 54 -4.00 17.01 -14.82
CA ASN A 54 -3.04 15.99 -15.16
C ASN A 54 -1.63 16.47 -14.84
N VAL A 55 -0.88 15.60 -14.20
CA VAL A 55 0.54 15.77 -13.89
C VAL A 55 1.31 14.83 -14.82
N ASP A 56 2.32 15.34 -15.49
CA ASP A 56 3.10 14.59 -16.49
C ASP A 56 4.51 14.27 -16.04
N ALA A 57 5.03 15.07 -15.11
CA ALA A 57 6.32 14.86 -14.48
C ALA A 57 6.28 15.31 -13.02
N VAL A 58 7.18 14.73 -12.24
CA VAL A 58 7.44 15.13 -10.85
C VAL A 58 8.92 15.32 -10.65
N ASP A 59 9.28 16.19 -9.69
CA ASP A 59 10.65 16.34 -9.20
C ASP A 59 10.66 16.11 -7.69
N ILE A 60 11.68 15.43 -7.21
CA ILE A 60 11.81 14.99 -5.82
C ILE A 60 13.21 15.30 -5.34
N SER A 61 13.33 16.24 -4.41
CA SER A 61 14.59 16.50 -3.75
C SER A 61 14.89 15.42 -2.70
N PRO A 62 16.14 14.92 -2.63
CA PRO A 62 16.57 14.07 -1.51
C PRO A 62 16.32 14.71 -0.14
N ASN A 63 16.39 16.05 -0.05
CA ASN A 63 16.07 16.77 1.17
C ASN A 63 14.60 16.65 1.57
N ASP A 64 13.67 16.61 0.61
CA ASP A 64 12.23 16.45 0.89
C ASP A 64 11.94 15.08 1.51
N VAL A 65 12.64 14.03 1.09
CA VAL A 65 12.52 12.69 1.68
C VAL A 65 13.07 12.68 3.12
N GLU A 66 14.22 13.31 3.35
CA GLU A 66 14.83 13.38 4.69
C GLU A 66 14.01 14.26 5.64
N ASP A 67 13.46 15.37 5.17
CA ASP A 67 12.55 16.23 5.91
C ASP A 67 11.25 15.49 6.26
N ALA A 68 10.69 14.73 5.34
CA ALA A 68 9.52 13.89 5.58
C ALA A 68 9.80 12.81 6.65
N ARG A 69 11.02 12.24 6.65
CA ARG A 69 11.45 11.28 7.67
C ARG A 69 11.55 11.93 9.04
N LYS A 70 12.21 13.09 9.15
CA LYS A 70 12.40 13.82 10.41
C LYS A 70 11.08 14.33 10.99
N ASN A 71 10.25 14.92 10.14
CA ASN A 71 9.02 15.58 10.56
C ASN A 71 7.84 14.62 10.64
N ARG A 72 8.02 13.36 10.24
CA ARG A 72 6.96 12.34 10.17
C ARG A 72 5.77 12.80 9.34
N THR A 73 6.04 13.27 8.13
CA THR A 73 5.05 13.75 7.16
C THR A 73 5.15 12.96 5.85
N ALA A 74 4.16 13.09 4.98
CA ALA A 74 4.29 12.62 3.60
C ALA A 74 5.39 13.41 2.86
N VAL A 75 5.98 12.80 1.83
CA VAL A 75 7.07 13.39 1.07
C VAL A 75 6.51 14.45 0.12
N LYS A 76 7.04 15.65 0.18
CA LYS A 76 6.70 16.72 -0.75
C LYS A 76 7.25 16.39 -2.14
N ILE A 77 6.43 16.59 -3.18
CA ILE A 77 6.83 16.44 -4.57
C ILE A 77 6.43 17.68 -5.36
N ALA A 78 7.31 18.15 -6.25
CA ALA A 78 6.97 19.17 -7.21
C ALA A 78 6.34 18.50 -8.45
N CYS A 79 5.30 19.10 -9.02
CA CYS A 79 4.54 18.55 -10.14
C CYS A 79 4.55 19.50 -11.32
N TYR A 80 4.64 18.95 -12.52
CA TYR A 80 4.74 19.68 -13.78
C TYR A 80 3.72 19.18 -14.81
N ASP A 81 3.23 20.09 -15.66
CA ASP A 81 2.39 19.78 -16.81
C ASP A 81 3.22 19.46 -18.07
N PHE A 82 2.57 19.10 -19.17
CA PHE A 82 3.22 18.84 -20.47
C PHE A 82 4.08 19.98 -21.00
N ALA A 83 3.73 21.21 -20.64
CA ALA A 83 4.51 22.39 -21.05
C ALA A 83 5.66 22.67 -20.08
N ASN A 84 5.90 21.77 -19.11
CA ASN A 84 6.89 21.92 -18.05
C ASN A 84 6.66 23.13 -17.13
N ASN A 85 5.39 23.55 -17.00
CA ASN A 85 5.01 24.54 -16.00
C ASN A 85 4.80 23.85 -14.66
N ALA A 86 5.33 24.45 -13.60
CA ALA A 86 5.07 23.98 -12.25
C ALA A 86 3.59 24.13 -11.91
N ILE A 87 2.97 23.04 -11.53
CA ILE A 87 1.59 23.00 -11.07
C ILE A 87 1.56 22.53 -9.60
N TYR A 88 0.69 23.14 -8.79
CA TYR A 88 0.57 22.82 -7.36
C TYR A 88 1.88 22.99 -6.57
N GLU A 89 2.63 24.07 -6.81
CA GLU A 89 3.79 24.41 -6.02
C GLU A 89 3.49 24.25 -4.52
N ASP A 90 4.33 23.50 -3.84
CA ASP A 90 4.27 23.24 -2.40
C ASP A 90 3.01 22.53 -1.83
N LYS A 91 2.17 21.90 -2.68
CA LYS A 91 0.88 21.36 -2.25
C LYS A 91 0.68 19.86 -2.50
N VAL A 92 1.57 19.19 -3.21
CA VAL A 92 1.44 17.76 -3.47
C VAL A 92 2.37 16.98 -2.55
N TYR A 93 1.79 16.01 -1.87
CA TYR A 93 2.46 15.18 -0.88
C TYR A 93 2.27 13.71 -1.23
N PHE A 94 3.36 13.02 -1.51
CA PHE A 94 3.40 11.59 -1.78
C PHE A 94 3.43 10.82 -0.46
N GLY A 95 2.35 10.09 -0.18
CA GLY A 95 2.17 9.39 1.08
C GLY A 95 1.26 8.18 0.95
N TYR A 96 0.65 7.77 2.06
CA TYR A 96 -0.18 6.58 2.15
C TYR A 96 -1.26 6.49 1.06
N ILE A 97 -1.98 7.61 0.80
CA ILE A 97 -3.07 7.63 -0.20
C ILE A 97 -2.51 7.40 -1.59
N CYS A 98 -1.46 8.14 -1.99
CA CYS A 98 -0.84 7.98 -3.29
C CYS A 98 -0.36 6.54 -3.52
N ILE A 99 0.29 5.94 -2.52
CA ILE A 99 0.82 4.58 -2.62
C ILE A 99 -0.30 3.54 -2.71
N MET A 100 -1.35 3.68 -1.91
CA MET A 100 -2.48 2.76 -1.91
C MET A 100 -3.26 2.82 -3.23
N GLU A 101 -3.55 4.03 -3.71
CA GLU A 101 -4.29 4.23 -4.96
C GLU A 101 -3.45 3.84 -6.18
N SER A 102 -2.14 4.13 -6.19
CA SER A 102 -1.23 3.67 -7.24
C SER A 102 -1.13 2.15 -7.26
N MET A 103 -1.07 1.49 -6.12
CA MET A 103 -1.10 0.02 -6.06
C MET A 103 -2.38 -0.54 -6.68
N ALA A 104 -3.53 0.03 -6.32
CA ALA A 104 -4.82 -0.39 -6.87
C ALA A 104 -4.88 -0.15 -8.39
N HIS A 105 -4.40 1.00 -8.86
CA HIS A 105 -4.30 1.35 -10.28
C HIS A 105 -3.43 0.35 -11.05
N CYS A 106 -2.23 0.05 -10.56
CA CYS A 106 -1.34 -0.93 -11.18
C CYS A 106 -1.96 -2.33 -11.24
N ILE A 107 -2.67 -2.75 -10.19
CA ILE A 107 -3.38 -4.03 -10.19
C ILE A 107 -4.51 -4.03 -11.23
N GLN A 108 -5.26 -2.93 -11.36
CA GLN A 108 -6.31 -2.81 -12.36
C GLN A 108 -5.77 -2.89 -13.79
N HIS A 109 -4.60 -2.31 -14.06
CA HIS A 109 -3.92 -2.42 -15.36
C HIS A 109 -3.58 -3.86 -15.78
N LEU A 110 -3.50 -4.79 -14.84
CA LEU A 110 -3.30 -6.21 -15.16
C LEU A 110 -4.54 -6.87 -15.78
N PHE A 111 -5.72 -6.23 -15.66
CA PHE A 111 -7.00 -6.76 -16.10
C PHE A 111 -7.76 -5.85 -17.10
N CYS A 112 -7.40 -4.56 -17.14
CA CYS A 112 -8.06 -3.55 -17.95
C CYS A 112 -7.03 -2.79 -18.79
N GLU A 113 -7.25 -2.69 -20.09
CA GLU A 113 -6.32 -1.99 -21.00
C GLU A 113 -6.45 -0.46 -20.89
N GLU A 114 -7.65 0.04 -20.62
CA GLU A 114 -7.91 1.48 -20.52
C GLU A 114 -8.45 1.85 -19.14
N LEU A 115 -7.68 2.69 -18.44
CA LEU A 115 -8.07 3.28 -17.16
C LEU A 115 -8.04 4.80 -17.28
N ASN A 116 -9.14 5.45 -16.94
CA ASN A 116 -9.25 6.90 -16.95
C ASN A 116 -9.19 7.44 -15.52
N HIS A 117 -7.99 7.40 -14.92
CA HIS A 117 -7.73 7.93 -13.60
C HIS A 117 -6.95 9.23 -13.67
N SER A 118 -7.11 10.09 -12.67
CA SER A 118 -6.26 11.28 -12.52
C SER A 118 -4.82 10.88 -12.18
N SER A 119 -3.85 11.68 -12.63
CA SER A 119 -2.43 11.41 -12.36
C SER A 119 -2.14 11.28 -10.85
N ILE A 120 -2.73 12.18 -10.04
CA ILE A 120 -2.63 12.11 -8.58
C ILE A 120 -4.02 11.79 -8.00
N PRO A 121 -4.15 10.77 -7.16
CA PRO A 121 -3.09 9.92 -6.55
C PRO A 121 -2.76 8.64 -7.33
N TYR A 122 -3.49 8.32 -8.40
CA TYR A 122 -3.51 6.97 -8.99
C TYR A 122 -2.24 6.59 -9.74
N CYS A 123 -1.59 7.52 -10.45
CA CYS A 123 -0.34 7.28 -11.18
C CYS A 123 0.89 7.83 -10.45
N SER A 124 0.74 8.20 -9.18
CA SER A 124 1.81 8.86 -8.42
C SER A 124 3.08 8.01 -8.31
N ALA A 125 2.94 6.70 -8.09
CA ALA A 125 4.09 5.81 -7.98
C ALA A 125 4.84 5.66 -9.33
N GLU A 126 4.10 5.60 -10.44
CA GLU A 126 4.68 5.56 -11.79
C GLU A 126 5.46 6.83 -12.11
N LEU A 127 4.87 8.00 -11.80
CA LEU A 127 5.53 9.30 -11.98
C LEU A 127 6.81 9.40 -11.15
N VAL A 128 6.77 9.00 -9.89
CA VAL A 128 7.93 8.97 -9.01
C VAL A 128 9.00 8.00 -9.53
N LEU A 129 8.61 6.81 -10.00
CA LEU A 129 9.55 5.83 -10.56
C LEU A 129 10.11 6.28 -11.91
N LYS A 130 9.33 6.98 -12.73
CA LYS A 130 9.82 7.55 -13.99
C LYS A 130 11.00 8.50 -13.75
N GLU A 131 10.97 9.23 -12.63
CA GLU A 131 12.06 10.12 -12.23
C GLU A 131 13.23 9.32 -11.59
N LEU A 132 12.93 8.45 -10.63
CA LEU A 132 13.95 7.79 -9.79
C LEU A 132 14.56 6.54 -10.41
N TYR A 133 13.77 5.76 -11.14
CA TYR A 133 14.16 4.46 -11.68
C TYR A 133 13.36 4.13 -12.95
N PRO A 134 13.63 4.85 -14.07
CA PRO A 134 12.83 4.77 -15.30
C PRO A 134 12.66 3.35 -15.86
N GLN A 135 13.64 2.47 -15.63
CA GLN A 135 13.67 1.12 -16.18
C GLN A 135 12.49 0.25 -15.75
N ILE A 136 11.88 0.56 -14.59
CA ILE A 136 10.77 -0.21 -14.04
C ILE A 136 9.44 0.57 -14.03
N SER A 137 9.43 1.81 -14.51
CA SER A 137 8.26 2.70 -14.40
C SER A 137 7.02 2.25 -15.19
N THR A 138 7.15 1.20 -16.00
CA THR A 138 6.06 0.58 -16.77
C THR A 138 5.78 -0.87 -16.36
N ASP A 139 6.51 -1.41 -15.38
CA ASP A 139 6.24 -2.75 -14.85
C ASP A 139 5.19 -2.67 -13.73
N TYR A 140 3.93 -2.72 -14.09
CA TYR A 140 2.81 -2.61 -13.15
C TYR A 140 2.82 -3.65 -12.03
N LYS A 141 3.33 -4.87 -12.29
CA LYS A 141 3.45 -5.90 -11.25
C LYS A 141 4.51 -5.51 -10.22
N LEU A 142 5.64 -5.02 -10.69
CA LEU A 142 6.73 -4.60 -9.81
C LEU A 142 6.36 -3.32 -9.07
N ILE A 143 5.70 -2.34 -9.71
CA ILE A 143 5.20 -1.12 -9.07
C ILE A 143 4.21 -1.46 -7.95
N ALA A 144 3.23 -2.33 -8.23
CA ALA A 144 2.29 -2.77 -7.21
C ALA A 144 3.00 -3.44 -6.03
N SER A 145 4.06 -4.21 -6.29
CA SER A 145 4.86 -4.87 -5.26
C SER A 145 5.65 -3.87 -4.40
N ILE A 146 6.25 -2.85 -5.03
CA ILE A 146 6.94 -1.75 -4.34
C ILE A 146 5.95 -1.03 -3.41
N CYS A 147 4.78 -0.66 -3.93
CA CYS A 147 3.72 -0.03 -3.15
C CYS A 147 3.28 -0.91 -1.97
N TYR A 148 3.06 -2.20 -2.22
CA TYR A 148 2.67 -3.16 -1.18
C TYR A 148 3.73 -3.25 -0.07
N CYS A 149 4.99 -3.35 -0.43
CA CYS A 149 6.10 -3.35 0.52
C CYS A 149 6.17 -2.05 1.30
N ALA A 150 6.05 -0.89 0.64
CA ALA A 150 6.10 0.43 1.27
C ALA A 150 5.01 0.64 2.32
N LEU A 151 3.81 0.06 2.12
CA LEU A 151 2.72 0.11 3.10
C LEU A 151 3.03 -0.58 4.42
N SER A 152 4.12 -1.32 4.53
CA SER A 152 4.61 -1.89 5.78
C SER A 152 5.44 -0.91 6.63
N TRP A 153 5.79 0.27 6.13
CA TRP A 153 6.45 1.35 6.88
C TRP A 153 5.45 2.21 7.65
N ASP A 154 5.91 2.81 8.74
CA ASP A 154 5.12 3.78 9.50
C ASP A 154 4.77 4.99 8.66
N ASN A 155 5.74 5.48 7.89
CA ASN A 155 5.58 6.48 6.86
C ASN A 155 5.73 5.82 5.49
N PRO A 156 4.64 5.42 4.84
CA PRO A 156 4.71 4.72 3.55
C PRO A 156 5.36 5.55 2.45
N GLY A 157 5.21 6.89 2.48
CA GLY A 157 5.89 7.78 1.54
C GLY A 157 7.40 7.60 1.60
N VAL A 158 8.00 7.70 2.79
CA VAL A 158 9.43 7.46 3.00
C VAL A 158 9.78 6.00 2.68
N GLY A 159 8.94 5.06 3.11
CA GLY A 159 9.13 3.63 2.85
C GLY A 159 9.22 3.29 1.38
N PHE A 160 8.48 3.99 0.52
CA PHE A 160 8.54 3.78 -0.93
C PHE A 160 9.94 4.07 -1.48
N PHE A 161 10.56 5.17 -1.07
CA PHE A 161 11.93 5.51 -1.50
C PHE A 161 12.96 4.50 -0.99
N GLU A 162 12.82 4.02 0.25
CA GLU A 162 13.69 2.98 0.79
C GLU A 162 13.57 1.66 0.02
N VAL A 163 12.34 1.26 -0.33
CA VAL A 163 12.09 0.06 -1.14
C VAL A 163 12.70 0.20 -2.54
N VAL A 164 12.59 1.37 -3.15
CA VAL A 164 13.21 1.64 -4.46
C VAL A 164 14.74 1.56 -4.38
N GLU A 165 15.35 2.09 -3.33
CA GLU A 165 16.80 1.98 -3.12
C GLU A 165 17.25 0.53 -2.93
N ILE A 166 16.51 -0.28 -2.18
CA ILE A 166 16.78 -1.73 -2.06
C ILE A 166 16.76 -2.38 -3.44
N LEU A 167 15.78 -2.04 -4.27
CA LEU A 167 15.64 -2.62 -5.61
C LEU A 167 16.75 -2.17 -6.56
N LYS A 168 17.19 -0.92 -6.49
CA LYS A 168 18.34 -0.42 -7.27
C LYS A 168 19.63 -1.19 -6.97
N HIS A 169 19.83 -1.62 -5.74
CA HIS A 169 20.97 -2.44 -5.34
C HIS A 169 20.83 -3.92 -5.75
N ASN A 170 19.63 -4.34 -6.15
CA ASN A 170 19.31 -5.72 -6.53
C ASN A 170 18.57 -5.74 -7.89
N PRO A 171 19.23 -5.28 -8.97
CA PRO A 171 18.60 -5.21 -10.27
C PRO A 171 18.21 -6.61 -10.75
N GLY A 172 17.00 -6.74 -11.25
CA GLY A 172 16.45 -8.00 -11.74
C GLY A 172 15.60 -8.78 -10.70
N TRP A 173 15.49 -8.30 -9.47
CA TRP A 173 14.51 -8.86 -8.55
C TRP A 173 13.07 -8.57 -9.03
N ASN A 174 12.23 -9.56 -8.92
CA ASN A 174 10.79 -9.38 -9.06
C ASN A 174 10.17 -8.99 -7.71
N GLY A 175 8.88 -8.69 -7.72
CA GLY A 175 8.20 -8.24 -6.50
C GLY A 175 8.11 -9.31 -5.41
N ILE A 176 8.14 -10.59 -5.74
CA ILE A 176 8.16 -11.68 -4.75
C ILE A 176 9.49 -11.68 -4.01
N GLN A 177 10.62 -11.61 -4.73
CA GLN A 177 11.96 -11.55 -4.14
C GLN A 177 12.14 -10.30 -3.27
N LEU A 178 11.65 -9.15 -3.76
CA LEU A 178 11.65 -7.90 -3.01
C LEU A 178 10.88 -8.04 -1.69
N TYR A 179 9.67 -8.60 -1.74
CA TYR A 179 8.85 -8.82 -0.55
C TYR A 179 9.52 -9.78 0.45
N GLN A 180 10.08 -10.90 -0.04
CA GLN A 180 10.77 -11.87 0.81
C GLN A 180 11.93 -11.22 1.56
N HIS A 181 12.75 -10.45 0.85
CA HIS A 181 13.86 -9.71 1.48
C HIS A 181 13.36 -8.75 2.56
N ILE A 182 12.35 -7.94 2.27
CA ILE A 182 11.82 -6.95 3.24
C ILE A 182 11.15 -7.63 4.43
N ALA A 183 10.46 -8.73 4.22
CA ALA A 183 9.76 -9.44 5.28
C ALA A 183 10.69 -10.22 6.20
N GLN A 184 11.72 -10.84 5.65
CA GLN A 184 12.55 -11.83 6.35
C GLN A 184 13.95 -11.31 6.70
N ASP A 185 14.61 -10.62 5.76
CA ASP A 185 16.02 -10.26 5.88
C ASP A 185 16.22 -8.81 6.34
N TYR A 186 15.26 -7.93 6.02
CA TYR A 186 15.37 -6.52 6.37
C TYR A 186 15.16 -6.32 7.88
N SER A 187 16.26 -5.99 8.56
CA SER A 187 16.27 -5.79 10.00
C SER A 187 16.13 -4.32 10.37
N VAL A 188 15.35 -4.06 11.39
CA VAL A 188 15.15 -2.72 11.97
C VAL A 188 15.63 -2.70 13.41
N LYS A 189 16.14 -1.56 13.84
CA LYS A 189 16.48 -1.33 15.26
C LYS A 189 15.27 -0.82 16.01
N TYR A 190 14.91 -1.50 17.08
CA TYR A 190 13.83 -1.09 17.98
C TYR A 190 14.26 -1.35 19.43
N GLU A 191 14.15 -0.34 20.28
CA GLU A 191 14.55 -0.42 21.70
C GLU A 191 15.98 -0.95 21.93
N GLY A 192 16.89 -0.67 20.98
CA GLY A 192 18.28 -1.12 21.04
C GLY A 192 18.54 -2.51 20.46
N GLU A 193 17.52 -3.27 20.14
CA GLU A 193 17.62 -4.60 19.52
C GLU A 193 17.43 -4.52 18.01
N SER A 194 18.17 -5.35 17.27
CA SER A 194 17.95 -5.57 15.83
C SER A 194 17.04 -6.77 15.64
N MET A 195 15.95 -6.58 14.92
CA MET A 195 15.02 -7.68 14.63
C MET A 195 14.47 -7.58 13.21
N PRO A 196 14.07 -8.71 12.59
CA PRO A 196 13.38 -8.68 11.30
C PRO A 196 12.13 -7.81 11.37
N LYS A 197 11.90 -7.01 10.33
CA LYS A 197 10.78 -6.06 10.25
C LYS A 197 9.43 -6.73 10.53
N PHE A 198 9.26 -7.94 10.05
CA PHE A 198 8.07 -8.73 10.30
C PHE A 198 7.82 -8.99 11.80
N ARG A 199 8.86 -9.34 12.58
CA ARG A 199 8.72 -9.54 14.03
C ARG A 199 8.31 -8.27 14.76
N LEU A 200 8.86 -7.13 14.34
CA LEU A 200 8.46 -5.85 14.89
C LEU A 200 6.99 -5.54 14.60
N LEU A 201 6.55 -5.80 13.38
CA LEU A 201 5.14 -5.62 13.00
C LEU A 201 4.22 -6.51 13.85
N GLN A 202 4.59 -7.77 14.05
CA GLN A 202 3.85 -8.71 14.91
C GLN A 202 3.77 -8.21 16.36
N LYS A 203 4.90 -7.74 16.92
CA LYS A 203 4.92 -7.15 18.26
C LYS A 203 3.93 -5.99 18.36
N PHE A 204 4.01 -5.02 17.47
CA PHE A 204 3.11 -3.86 17.47
C PHE A 204 1.63 -4.24 17.32
N MET A 205 1.34 -5.27 16.55
CA MET A 205 -0.03 -5.74 16.39
C MET A 205 -0.56 -6.35 17.70
N ASN A 206 0.24 -7.16 18.37
CA ASN A 206 -0.13 -7.76 19.66
C ASN A 206 -0.29 -6.69 20.75
N ASP A 207 0.65 -5.76 20.86
CA ASP A 207 0.59 -4.67 21.83
C ASP A 207 -0.65 -3.80 21.59
N PHE A 208 -1.00 -3.57 20.34
CA PHE A 208 -2.20 -2.81 19.98
C PHE A 208 -3.49 -3.55 20.33
N ILE A 209 -3.57 -4.86 20.14
CA ILE A 209 -4.74 -5.67 20.57
C ILE A 209 -4.91 -5.59 22.08
N LEU A 210 -3.82 -5.76 22.84
CA LEU A 210 -3.84 -5.67 24.29
C LEU A 210 -4.32 -4.28 24.77
N TYR A 211 -3.78 -3.23 24.16
CA TYR A 211 -4.19 -1.85 24.44
C TYR A 211 -5.70 -1.64 24.18
N LEU A 212 -6.21 -2.15 23.06
CA LEU A 212 -7.63 -2.02 22.73
C LEU A 212 -8.53 -2.83 23.64
N LYS A 213 -8.12 -4.03 24.06
CA LYS A 213 -8.84 -4.80 25.07
C LYS A 213 -8.97 -4.03 26.37
N GLN A 214 -7.89 -3.40 26.83
CA GLN A 214 -7.91 -2.56 28.03
C GLN A 214 -8.80 -1.33 27.89
N LEU A 215 -8.71 -0.65 26.73
CA LEU A 215 -9.49 0.56 26.47
C LEU A 215 -10.99 0.30 26.36
N LEU A 216 -11.37 -0.79 25.69
CA LEU A 216 -12.76 -1.12 25.39
C LEU A 216 -13.41 -1.99 26.47
N GLY A 217 -12.63 -2.62 27.34
CA GLY A 217 -13.11 -3.52 28.37
C GLY A 217 -13.77 -4.80 27.84
N VAL A 218 -13.48 -5.19 26.59
CA VAL A 218 -14.08 -6.35 25.90
C VAL A 218 -13.04 -7.27 25.32
N GLU A 219 -13.37 -8.55 25.19
CA GLU A 219 -12.53 -9.51 24.46
C GLU A 219 -12.63 -9.26 22.94
N LEU A 220 -11.51 -9.33 22.25
CA LEU A 220 -11.40 -9.07 20.83
C LEU A 220 -10.99 -10.34 20.05
N ASP A 221 -11.59 -11.48 20.37
CA ASP A 221 -11.17 -12.79 19.87
C ASP A 221 -11.28 -12.90 18.34
N TYR A 222 -12.35 -12.39 17.75
CA TYR A 222 -12.50 -12.35 16.29
C TYR A 222 -11.40 -11.48 15.66
N TYR A 223 -11.20 -10.28 16.21
CA TYR A 223 -10.16 -9.37 15.72
C TYR A 223 -8.77 -9.97 15.86
N LYS A 224 -8.50 -10.64 17.00
CA LYS A 224 -7.24 -11.35 17.21
C LYS A 224 -7.04 -12.43 16.15
N LYS A 225 -8.02 -13.26 15.84
CA LYS A 225 -7.95 -14.28 14.78
C LYS A 225 -7.64 -13.66 13.41
N VAL A 226 -8.30 -12.55 13.05
CA VAL A 226 -8.03 -11.84 11.80
C VAL A 226 -6.60 -11.31 11.76
N MET A 227 -6.13 -10.74 12.87
CA MET A 227 -4.77 -10.21 12.98
C MET A 227 -3.72 -11.31 12.95
N ASP A 228 -3.94 -12.41 13.65
CA ASP A 228 -3.06 -13.60 13.63
C ASP A 228 -2.94 -14.16 12.21
N SER A 229 -4.04 -14.20 11.45
CA SER A 229 -4.03 -14.61 10.04
C SER A 229 -3.23 -13.65 9.16
N CYS A 230 -3.42 -12.33 9.33
CA CYS A 230 -2.64 -11.32 8.60
C CYS A 230 -1.14 -11.38 8.95
N VAL A 231 -0.82 -11.65 10.22
CA VAL A 231 0.56 -11.81 10.72
C VAL A 231 1.18 -13.07 10.15
N LEU A 232 0.45 -14.17 10.14
CA LEU A 232 0.90 -15.44 9.57
C LEU A 232 1.19 -15.28 8.07
N GLU A 233 0.29 -14.64 7.34
CA GLU A 233 0.45 -14.36 5.91
C GLU A 233 1.68 -13.48 5.65
N ALA A 234 1.85 -12.40 6.42
CA ALA A 234 3.01 -11.51 6.28
C ALA A 234 4.33 -12.17 6.68
N GLY A 235 4.32 -13.24 7.49
CA GLY A 235 5.51 -14.01 7.90
C GLY A 235 5.84 -15.18 7.00
N THR A 236 4.96 -15.50 6.07
CA THR A 236 5.26 -16.51 5.06
C THR A 236 6.15 -15.89 3.97
N SER A 237 6.94 -16.74 3.32
CA SER A 237 7.76 -16.33 2.17
C SER A 237 6.93 -15.89 0.95
N MET A 238 5.61 -15.98 1.02
CA MET A 238 4.69 -15.63 -0.05
C MET A 238 3.52 -14.80 0.49
N SER A 239 3.34 -13.61 -0.09
CA SER A 239 2.11 -12.85 0.07
C SER A 239 1.05 -13.39 -0.89
N VAL A 240 -0.15 -13.70 -0.37
CA VAL A 240 -1.29 -14.13 -1.22
C VAL A 240 -1.59 -13.11 -2.32
N LEU A 241 -1.45 -11.81 -2.01
CA LEU A 241 -1.64 -10.75 -3.00
C LEU A 241 -0.59 -10.82 -4.13
N LEU A 242 0.69 -10.94 -3.78
CA LEU A 242 1.76 -11.00 -4.78
C LEU A 242 1.72 -12.30 -5.58
N ASP A 243 1.40 -13.42 -4.92
CA ASP A 243 1.17 -14.69 -5.62
C ASP A 243 0.05 -14.54 -6.66
N ALA A 244 -1.06 -13.91 -6.29
CA ALA A 244 -2.15 -13.63 -7.23
C ALA A 244 -1.68 -12.74 -8.39
N ILE A 245 -0.96 -11.63 -8.12
CA ILE A 245 -0.46 -10.69 -9.13
C ILE A 245 0.48 -11.39 -10.13
N TYR A 246 1.38 -12.23 -9.65
CA TYR A 246 2.38 -12.89 -10.50
C TYR A 246 1.84 -14.12 -11.21
N ASN A 247 0.84 -14.81 -10.65
CA ASN A 247 0.27 -16.03 -11.23
C ASN A 247 -0.97 -15.81 -12.12
N VAL A 248 -1.62 -14.64 -12.05
CA VAL A 248 -2.76 -14.31 -12.94
C VAL A 248 -2.36 -14.42 -14.42
N ALA A 249 -1.17 -13.98 -14.80
CA ALA A 249 -0.69 -14.07 -16.17
C ALA A 249 -0.56 -15.52 -16.70
N LEU A 250 -0.36 -16.49 -15.80
CA LEU A 250 -0.29 -17.91 -16.17
C LEU A 250 -1.68 -18.49 -16.45
N ARG A 251 -2.73 -17.96 -15.84
CA ARG A 251 -4.12 -18.43 -16.01
C ARG A 251 -4.80 -17.82 -17.24
N THR A 252 -4.48 -16.60 -17.61
CA THR A 252 -5.03 -15.93 -18.81
C THR A 252 -4.33 -16.33 -20.11
N GLY A 253 -3.09 -16.82 -20.05
CA GLY A 253 -2.35 -17.29 -21.23
C GLY A 253 -2.76 -18.67 -21.77
N ASN A 254 -3.57 -19.44 -21.02
CA ASN A 254 -3.98 -20.80 -21.41
C ASN A 254 -5.46 -20.95 -21.82
N THR A 255 -6.19 -19.86 -22.02
CA THR A 255 -7.49 -19.89 -22.67
C THR A 255 -7.34 -19.52 -24.14
N GLU A 256 -6.65 -20.35 -24.92
CA GLU A 256 -7.01 -20.50 -26.34
C GLU A 256 -8.45 -21.04 -26.39
N VAL A 257 -9.37 -20.11 -26.59
CA VAL A 257 -10.73 -20.45 -26.94
C VAL A 257 -10.69 -21.15 -28.32
N HIS A 258 -10.76 -22.47 -28.33
CA HIS A 258 -11.05 -23.21 -29.52
C HIS A 258 -12.47 -22.80 -29.97
N ALA A 259 -12.55 -21.72 -30.74
CA ALA A 259 -13.71 -21.37 -31.52
C ALA A 259 -13.79 -22.39 -32.66
N THR A 260 -14.39 -23.53 -32.39
CA THR A 260 -14.86 -24.44 -33.44
C THR A 260 -15.90 -23.70 -34.29
N ARG A 261 -15.45 -23.16 -35.43
CA ARG A 261 -16.33 -22.71 -36.51
C ARG A 261 -17.10 -23.91 -37.02
N HIS A 262 -18.33 -24.04 -36.60
CA HIS A 262 -19.30 -24.84 -37.32
C HIS A 262 -19.59 -24.16 -38.69
N THR A 263 -18.87 -24.56 -39.70
CA THR A 263 -19.26 -24.30 -41.08
C THR A 263 -20.45 -25.24 -41.41
N GLY A 264 -21.66 -24.76 -41.21
CA GLY A 264 -22.86 -25.39 -41.72
C GLY A 264 -22.89 -25.22 -43.23
N SER A 265 -22.58 -26.27 -43.97
CA SER A 265 -22.84 -26.38 -45.39
C SER A 265 -24.36 -26.62 -45.60
N HIS A 266 -25.08 -25.59 -46.02
CA HIS A 266 -26.38 -25.77 -46.67
C HIS A 266 -26.15 -26.14 -48.11
N HIS A 267 -26.39 -27.42 -48.45
CA HIS A 267 -26.73 -27.83 -49.80
C HIS A 267 -28.25 -27.68 -49.95
N GLY A 268 -28.63 -26.75 -50.85
CA GLY A 268 -29.96 -26.69 -51.38
C GLY A 268 -30.14 -27.68 -52.53
N SER A 269 -31.29 -28.26 -52.60
CA SER A 269 -31.92 -28.77 -53.80
C SER A 269 -33.29 -28.15 -53.94
#